data_6ccf8e5077ca5ef954cee030f9584bfd
#
_entry.id   6ccf8e5077ca5ef954cee030f9584bfd
#
_cell.length_a   1.000
_cell.length_b   1.000
_cell.length_c   1.000
_cell.angle_alpha   90.00
_cell.angle_beta   90.00
_cell.angle_gamma   90.00
#
_symmetry.space_group_name_H-M   'P 1'
#
loop_
_entity.id
_entity.type
_entity.pdbx_description
1 polymer ?
#
loop_
_entity_poly.entity_id
_entity_poly.type
_entity_poly.pdbx_seq_one_letter_code
_entity_poly.pdbx_strand_id
1 'polypeptide(L)'
;DENECRQLLSTAFAQEHPVAVRYPRGAGAGVAIQSGLEPLPFAKGEIRQQGSGIAILAFGTLLYPALQAADALGATVVNMRWAKPLDTELLLQVARSHQALVTVEEGAVMGGAGSAVTEALHAAGVQLPVLQLGLRDEFIEHGDPAKLLAMQGLDAAGIQASIAHRFAAMLPPVARAA
;
A
#
# COMPACT_ATOMS: atom_id res chain seq x y z
N ASP A 1 -3.74 7.05 7.72
CA ASP A 1 -4.90 7.72 8.35
C ASP A 1 -4.51 9.09 8.93
N GLU A 2 -5.48 9.82 9.49
CA GLU A 2 -5.28 11.16 10.02
C GLU A 2 -4.38 11.21 11.25
N ASN A 3 -4.36 10.17 12.08
CA ASN A 3 -3.46 10.11 13.22
C ASN A 3 -2.01 9.87 12.75
N GLU A 4 -1.82 8.95 11.82
CA GLU A 4 -0.51 8.69 11.20
C GLU A 4 -0.01 9.90 10.40
N CYS A 5 -0.90 10.62 9.70
CA CYS A 5 -0.56 11.87 9.00
C CYS A 5 0.04 12.90 9.97
N ARG A 6 -0.55 13.09 11.15
CA ARG A 6 -0.02 13.98 12.19
C ARG A 6 1.38 13.55 12.66
N GLN A 7 1.58 12.24 12.87
CA GLN A 7 2.86 11.69 13.28
C GLN A 7 3.92 11.82 12.16
N LEU A 8 3.54 11.61 10.89
CA LEU A 8 4.42 11.80 9.74
C LEU A 8 4.82 13.26 9.57
N LEU A 9 3.90 14.21 9.78
CA LEU A 9 4.23 15.64 9.80
C LEU A 9 5.22 15.98 10.92
N SER A 10 5.02 15.45 12.13
CA SER A 10 5.96 15.60 13.24
C SER A 10 7.33 14.99 12.91
N THR A 11 7.33 13.80 12.29
CA THR A 11 8.57 13.14 11.83
C THR A 11 9.30 13.97 10.79
N ALA A 12 8.56 14.54 9.81
CA ALA A 12 9.13 15.39 8.78
C ALA A 12 9.75 16.67 9.36
N PHE A 13 9.07 17.28 10.33
CA PHE A 13 9.54 18.50 10.98
C PHE A 13 10.82 18.27 11.82
N ALA A 14 11.03 17.05 12.30
CA ALA A 14 12.23 16.68 13.05
C ALA A 14 13.46 16.40 12.17
N GLN A 15 13.33 16.43 10.83
CA GLN A 15 14.44 16.20 9.92
C GLN A 15 15.21 17.50 9.63
N GLU A 16 16.53 17.37 9.38
CA GLU A 16 17.39 18.51 9.02
C GLU A 16 17.47 18.76 7.50
N HIS A 17 16.66 18.08 6.71
CA HIS A 17 16.61 18.17 5.25
C HIS A 17 15.16 18.30 4.76
N PRO A 18 14.91 18.74 3.52
CA PRO A 18 13.57 18.88 2.99
C PRO A 18 12.83 17.53 2.98
N VAL A 19 11.59 17.55 3.45
CA VAL A 19 10.68 16.38 3.46
C VAL A 19 9.34 16.78 2.88
N ALA A 20 8.75 15.93 2.05
CA ALA A 20 7.41 16.08 1.54
C ALA A 20 6.48 15.05 2.18
N VAL A 21 5.39 15.52 2.79
CA VAL A 21 4.31 14.67 3.30
C VAL A 21 3.12 14.82 2.37
N ARG A 22 2.78 13.75 1.67
CA ARG A 22 1.63 13.71 0.76
C ARG A 22 0.42 13.14 1.48
N TYR A 23 -0.68 13.85 1.45
CA TYR A 23 -1.97 13.40 1.99
C TYR A 23 -3.12 13.80 1.05
N PRO A 24 -4.24 13.06 1.05
CA PRO A 24 -5.36 13.35 0.15
C PRO A 24 -6.15 14.57 0.62
N ARG A 25 -6.89 15.17 -0.29
CA ARG A 25 -7.97 16.11 0.02
C ARG A 25 -9.25 15.33 0.30
N GLY A 26 -9.69 15.28 1.54
CA GLY A 26 -10.89 14.56 1.93
C GLY A 26 -10.97 14.30 3.44
N ALA A 27 -11.96 13.55 3.87
CA ALA A 27 -12.06 13.07 5.22
C ALA A 27 -11.07 11.91 5.45
N GLY A 28 -10.55 11.79 6.67
CA GLY A 28 -9.77 10.64 7.08
C GLY A 28 -10.62 9.39 7.32
N ALA A 29 -9.98 8.30 7.72
CA ALA A 29 -10.64 7.03 8.01
C ALA A 29 -11.49 7.05 9.30
N GLY A 30 -11.42 8.13 10.10
CA GLY A 30 -12.17 8.28 11.34
C GLY A 30 -11.49 7.60 12.53
N VAL A 31 -10.17 7.44 12.51
CA VAL A 31 -9.44 6.82 13.62
C VAL A 31 -9.33 7.76 14.82
N ALA A 32 -9.18 7.17 16.01
CA ALA A 32 -8.92 7.93 17.23
C ALA A 32 -7.58 8.67 17.13
N ILE A 33 -7.62 9.98 17.38
CA ILE A 33 -6.42 10.81 17.40
C ILE A 33 -5.73 10.65 18.76
N GLN A 34 -4.48 10.23 18.75
CA GLN A 34 -3.64 10.14 19.94
C GLN A 34 -3.26 11.55 20.44
N SER A 35 -3.10 11.71 21.73
CA SER A 35 -2.78 13.02 22.32
C SER A 35 -1.36 13.50 22.00
N GLY A 36 -0.41 12.59 21.80
CA GLY A 36 0.98 12.90 21.47
C GLY A 36 1.23 13.14 19.98
N LEU A 37 2.37 13.75 19.67
CA LEU A 37 2.92 13.91 18.33
C LEU A 37 4.24 13.14 18.22
N GLU A 38 4.23 11.88 18.68
CA GLU A 38 5.41 11.03 18.63
C GLU A 38 5.83 10.80 17.18
N PRO A 39 7.09 11.13 16.83
CA PRO A 39 7.61 10.86 15.51
C PRO A 39 7.59 9.35 15.22
N LEU A 40 7.23 8.98 14.00
CA LEU A 40 7.36 7.61 13.53
C LEU A 40 8.82 7.30 13.15
N PRO A 41 9.24 6.05 13.24
CA PRO A 41 10.58 5.66 12.76
C PRO A 41 10.76 6.07 11.30
N PHE A 42 11.81 6.85 11.04
CA PHE A 42 12.09 7.37 9.70
C PHE A 42 12.38 6.22 8.73
N ALA A 43 11.79 6.28 7.54
CA ALA A 43 11.94 5.27 6.49
C ALA A 43 11.54 3.83 6.89
N LYS A 44 10.66 3.68 7.88
CA LYS A 44 10.18 2.37 8.33
C LYS A 44 8.69 2.21 8.08
N GLY A 45 8.36 1.10 7.39
CA GLY A 45 7.00 0.57 7.27
C GLY A 45 6.62 -0.30 8.46
N GLU A 46 5.41 -0.84 8.44
CA GLU A 46 4.94 -1.79 9.44
C GLU A 46 4.01 -2.84 8.83
N ILE A 47 4.06 -4.05 9.35
CA ILE A 47 3.06 -5.09 9.01
C ILE A 47 1.80 -4.83 9.82
N ARG A 48 0.69 -4.55 9.14
CA ARG A 48 -0.61 -4.27 9.75
C ARG A 48 -1.46 -5.54 9.92
N GLN A 49 -1.26 -6.51 9.05
CA GLN A 49 -1.95 -7.79 9.08
C GLN A 49 -1.01 -8.88 8.60
N GLN A 50 -0.98 -9.99 9.33
CA GLN A 50 -0.25 -11.19 8.94
C GLN A 50 -1.16 -12.12 8.14
N GLY A 51 -0.63 -12.67 7.08
CA GLY A 51 -1.27 -13.66 6.23
C GLY A 51 -0.23 -14.55 5.56
N SER A 52 -0.56 -15.15 4.43
CA SER A 52 0.36 -16.04 3.72
C SER A 52 0.16 -15.98 2.21
N GLY A 53 1.13 -16.48 1.46
CA GLY A 53 1.08 -16.55 0.00
C GLY A 53 1.29 -15.21 -0.69
N ILE A 54 0.44 -14.23 -0.43
CA ILE A 54 0.49 -12.90 -1.07
C ILE A 54 0.65 -11.82 -0.01
N ALA A 55 1.50 -10.81 -0.28
CA ALA A 55 1.59 -9.62 0.53
C ALA A 55 1.19 -8.37 -0.26
N ILE A 56 0.33 -7.54 0.34
CA ILE A 56 -0.13 -6.26 -0.20
C ILE A 56 0.69 -5.15 0.48
N LEU A 57 1.44 -4.40 -0.32
CA LEU A 57 2.25 -3.26 0.09
C LEU A 57 1.46 -1.99 -0.20
N ALA A 58 0.82 -1.44 0.82
CA ALA A 58 -0.05 -0.28 0.69
C ALA A 58 0.70 1.03 0.96
N PHE A 59 0.47 2.02 0.10
CA PHE A 59 0.98 3.37 0.23
C PHE A 59 -0.18 4.36 0.44
N GLY A 60 -0.19 5.02 1.60
CA GLY A 60 -1.19 6.04 1.93
C GLY A 60 -2.58 5.48 2.22
N THR A 61 -3.61 6.21 1.79
CA THR A 61 -5.02 5.95 2.14
C THR A 61 -5.57 4.61 1.68
N LEU A 62 -4.97 3.99 0.67
CA LEU A 62 -5.38 2.67 0.19
C LEU A 62 -5.04 1.52 1.16
N LEU A 63 -4.42 1.82 2.30
CA LEU A 63 -4.19 0.85 3.37
C LEU A 63 -5.49 0.20 3.86
N TYR A 64 -6.55 0.98 4.08
CA TYR A 64 -7.82 0.44 4.58
C TYR A 64 -8.56 -0.43 3.57
N PRO A 65 -8.72 -0.03 2.30
CA PRO A 65 -9.20 -0.93 1.26
C PRO A 65 -8.35 -2.20 1.11
N ALA A 66 -7.02 -2.08 1.24
CA ALA A 66 -6.13 -3.24 1.19
C ALA A 66 -6.34 -4.21 2.36
N LEU A 67 -6.54 -3.70 3.59
CA LEU A 67 -6.87 -4.53 4.76
C LEU A 67 -8.18 -5.29 4.55
N GLN A 68 -9.23 -4.61 4.08
CA GLN A 68 -10.52 -5.25 3.79
C GLN A 68 -10.41 -6.33 2.70
N ALA A 69 -9.65 -6.06 1.63
CA ALA A 69 -9.39 -7.06 0.59
C ALA A 69 -8.60 -8.25 1.13
N ALA A 70 -7.62 -8.00 1.99
CA ALA A 70 -6.77 -9.03 2.57
C ALA A 70 -7.52 -9.99 3.49
N ASP A 71 -8.55 -9.53 4.20
CA ASP A 71 -9.39 -10.39 5.06
C ASP A 71 -10.00 -11.56 4.26
N ALA A 72 -10.51 -11.29 3.07
CA ALA A 72 -11.08 -12.31 2.20
C ALA A 72 -10.01 -13.21 1.54
N LEU A 73 -8.79 -12.71 1.36
CA LEU A 73 -7.71 -13.40 0.65
C LEU A 73 -6.75 -14.15 1.57
N GLY A 74 -6.79 -13.90 2.88
CA GLY A 74 -5.79 -14.39 3.84
C GLY A 74 -4.40 -13.81 3.58
N ALA A 75 -4.32 -12.61 3.00
CA ALA A 75 -3.07 -11.97 2.60
C ALA A 75 -2.42 -11.18 3.74
N THR A 76 -1.10 -11.00 3.66
CA THR A 76 -0.37 -10.04 4.51
C THR A 76 -0.61 -8.63 4.00
N VAL A 77 -0.75 -7.64 4.90
CA VAL A 77 -0.78 -6.22 4.55
C VAL A 77 0.33 -5.47 5.25
N VAL A 78 1.09 -4.72 4.47
CA VAL A 78 2.17 -3.86 4.92
C VAL A 78 1.80 -2.41 4.64
N ASN A 79 1.81 -1.57 5.66
CA ASN A 79 1.79 -0.12 5.50
C ASN A 79 3.20 0.35 5.22
N MET A 80 3.50 0.67 3.97
CA MET A 80 4.85 1.08 3.57
C MET A 80 5.22 2.48 4.04
N ARG A 81 4.23 3.35 4.26
CA ARG A 81 4.39 4.74 4.72
C ARG A 81 5.26 5.62 3.80
N TRP A 82 6.44 5.14 3.46
CA TRP A 82 7.51 5.89 2.80
C TRP A 82 7.68 5.42 1.36
N ALA A 83 7.45 6.33 0.42
CA ALA A 83 7.79 6.07 -0.99
C ALA A 83 9.30 6.29 -1.22
N LYS A 84 9.89 7.28 -0.52
CA LYS A 84 11.32 7.59 -0.58
C LYS A 84 11.78 8.22 0.75
N PRO A 85 12.77 7.65 1.42
CA PRO A 85 13.39 6.36 1.12
C PRO A 85 12.44 5.19 1.41
N LEU A 86 12.49 4.16 0.56
CA LEU A 86 11.71 2.94 0.74
C LEU A 86 12.31 2.08 1.86
N ASP A 87 11.48 1.44 2.68
CA ASP A 87 11.95 0.43 3.65
C ASP A 87 12.30 -0.88 2.92
N THR A 88 13.50 -0.91 2.36
CA THR A 88 14.00 -2.07 1.60
C THR A 88 14.24 -3.29 2.47
N GLU A 89 14.56 -3.10 3.76
CA GLU A 89 14.74 -4.21 4.70
C GLU A 89 13.42 -4.96 4.90
N LEU A 90 12.34 -4.23 5.24
CA LEU A 90 11.00 -4.80 5.38
C LEU A 90 10.50 -5.40 4.06
N LEU A 91 10.71 -4.71 2.93
CA LEU A 91 10.36 -5.22 1.61
C LEU A 91 11.00 -6.58 1.34
N LEU A 92 12.31 -6.71 1.55
CA LEU A 92 13.03 -7.96 1.29
C LEU A 92 12.67 -9.06 2.28
N GLN A 93 12.38 -8.72 3.55
CA GLN A 93 11.85 -9.66 4.53
C GLN A 93 10.52 -10.25 4.06
N VAL A 94 9.60 -9.40 3.63
CA VAL A 94 8.27 -9.80 3.13
C VAL A 94 8.38 -10.60 1.83
N ALA A 95 9.24 -10.15 0.91
CA ALA A 95 9.45 -10.86 -0.37
C ALA A 95 9.97 -12.29 -0.20
N ARG A 96 10.81 -12.54 0.82
CA ARG A 96 11.33 -13.90 1.10
C ARG A 96 10.30 -14.86 1.66
N SER A 97 9.23 -14.36 2.26
CA SER A 97 8.20 -15.16 2.95
C SER A 97 6.90 -15.31 2.17
N HIS A 98 6.80 -14.69 0.99
CA HIS A 98 5.59 -14.71 0.17
C HIS A 98 5.88 -15.16 -1.27
N GLN A 99 4.84 -15.60 -1.97
CA GLN A 99 4.92 -16.09 -3.35
C GLN A 99 4.69 -14.99 -4.38
N ALA A 100 4.02 -13.92 -4.00
CA ALA A 100 3.77 -12.75 -4.83
C ALA A 100 3.60 -11.48 -3.98
N LEU A 101 3.86 -10.33 -4.57
CA LEU A 101 3.60 -9.03 -3.99
C LEU A 101 2.56 -8.25 -4.80
N VAL A 102 1.82 -7.41 -4.11
CA VAL A 102 0.89 -6.45 -4.72
C VAL A 102 1.24 -5.08 -4.16
N THR A 103 1.45 -4.08 -4.99
CA THR A 103 1.54 -2.69 -4.53
C THR A 103 0.23 -1.98 -4.77
N VAL A 104 -0.20 -1.16 -3.83
CA VAL A 104 -1.45 -0.38 -3.95
C VAL A 104 -1.17 1.06 -3.59
N GLU A 105 -1.44 1.98 -4.53
CA GLU A 105 -1.19 3.42 -4.36
C GLU A 105 -2.26 4.28 -5.04
N GLU A 106 -2.62 5.39 -4.43
CA GLU A 106 -3.40 6.46 -5.08
C GLU A 106 -2.45 7.39 -5.85
N GLY A 107 -1.89 6.87 -6.90
CA GLY A 107 -0.93 7.52 -7.79
C GLY A 107 -0.87 6.79 -9.11
N ALA A 108 -0.29 7.40 -10.14
CA ALA A 108 -0.04 6.72 -11.40
C ALA A 108 0.90 5.53 -11.18
N VAL A 109 0.56 4.38 -11.76
CA VAL A 109 1.40 3.17 -11.67
C VAL A 109 2.78 3.42 -12.26
N MET A 110 2.84 4.13 -13.41
CA MET A 110 4.10 4.45 -14.07
C MET A 110 4.88 5.49 -13.25
N GLY A 111 6.07 5.09 -12.75
CA GLY A 111 6.90 5.97 -11.93
C GLY A 111 6.39 6.21 -10.51
N GLY A 112 5.36 5.48 -10.08
CA GLY A 112 4.80 5.54 -8.74
C GLY A 112 5.62 4.77 -7.69
N ALA A 113 5.07 4.67 -6.48
CA ALA A 113 5.72 3.94 -5.38
C ALA A 113 5.89 2.45 -5.68
N GLY A 114 4.96 1.83 -6.43
CA GLY A 114 5.09 0.46 -6.92
C GLY A 114 6.28 0.25 -7.85
N SER A 115 6.66 1.26 -8.63
CA SER A 115 7.88 1.21 -9.46
C SER A 115 9.12 1.14 -8.59
N ALA A 116 9.20 1.95 -7.50
CA ALA A 116 10.33 1.90 -6.57
C ALA A 116 10.46 0.52 -5.89
N VAL A 117 9.33 -0.15 -5.59
CA VAL A 117 9.34 -1.52 -5.07
C VAL A 117 9.98 -2.49 -6.06
N THR A 118 9.58 -2.44 -7.35
CA THR A 118 10.15 -3.34 -8.37
C THR A 118 11.61 -3.05 -8.64
N GLU A 119 12.03 -1.79 -8.65
CA GLU A 119 13.44 -1.38 -8.76
C GLU A 119 14.28 -1.94 -7.60
N ALA A 120 13.77 -1.82 -6.36
CA ALA A 120 14.48 -2.32 -5.18
C ALA A 120 14.61 -3.86 -5.18
N LEU A 121 13.56 -4.58 -5.57
CA LEU A 121 13.60 -6.04 -5.73
C LEU A 121 14.60 -6.45 -6.80
N HIS A 122 14.59 -5.79 -7.95
CA HIS A 122 15.53 -6.06 -9.04
C HIS A 122 16.98 -5.80 -8.62
N ALA A 123 17.23 -4.67 -7.98
CA ALA A 123 18.55 -4.34 -7.46
C ALA A 123 19.09 -5.36 -6.43
N ALA A 124 18.19 -5.99 -5.67
CA ALA A 124 18.50 -7.05 -4.70
C ALA A 124 18.58 -8.46 -5.34
N GLY A 125 18.37 -8.60 -6.66
CA GLY A 125 18.36 -9.88 -7.34
C GLY A 125 17.16 -10.77 -7.00
N VAL A 126 16.08 -10.19 -6.44
CA VAL A 126 14.86 -10.92 -6.07
C VAL A 126 13.91 -10.97 -7.26
N GLN A 127 13.58 -12.20 -7.68
CA GLN A 127 12.61 -12.46 -8.75
C GLN A 127 11.31 -12.99 -8.14
N LEU A 128 10.30 -12.14 -8.11
CA LEU A 128 9.00 -12.43 -7.53
C LEU A 128 7.91 -11.77 -8.39
N PRO A 129 6.76 -12.43 -8.65
CA PRO A 129 5.65 -11.79 -9.32
C PRO A 129 5.15 -10.58 -8.53
N VAL A 130 5.05 -9.44 -9.19
CA VAL A 130 4.50 -8.21 -8.61
C VAL A 130 3.29 -7.75 -9.43
N LEU A 131 2.18 -7.47 -8.77
CA LEU A 131 1.03 -6.78 -9.33
C LEU A 131 1.03 -5.35 -8.81
N GLN A 132 1.06 -4.37 -9.69
CA GLN A 132 0.97 -2.96 -9.32
C GLN A 132 -0.46 -2.45 -9.55
N LEU A 133 -1.12 -2.00 -8.50
CA LEU A 133 -2.44 -1.38 -8.53
C LEU A 133 -2.31 0.11 -8.20
N GLY A 134 -2.84 0.92 -9.07
CA GLY A 134 -2.82 2.37 -8.96
C GLY A 134 -3.63 2.99 -10.09
N LEU A 135 -3.56 4.30 -10.19
CA LEU A 135 -4.23 5.04 -11.26
C LEU A 135 -3.55 4.76 -12.60
N ARG A 136 -4.35 4.70 -13.66
CA ARG A 136 -3.83 4.67 -15.03
C ARG A 136 -3.19 6.03 -15.35
N ASP A 137 -2.26 6.02 -16.31
CA ASP A 137 -1.64 7.26 -16.81
C ASP A 137 -2.60 7.99 -17.77
N GLU A 138 -3.72 8.45 -17.21
CA GLU A 138 -4.79 9.16 -17.91
C GLU A 138 -5.44 10.20 -17.00
N PHE A 139 -6.03 11.24 -17.58
CA PHE A 139 -6.82 12.20 -16.82
C PHE A 139 -8.13 11.55 -16.35
N ILE A 140 -8.37 11.61 -15.04
CA ILE A 140 -9.61 11.14 -14.42
C ILE A 140 -10.51 12.36 -14.22
N GLU A 141 -11.75 12.28 -14.71
CA GLU A 141 -12.76 13.33 -14.53
C GLU A 141 -13.00 13.60 -13.04
N HIS A 142 -13.39 14.81 -12.71
CA HIS A 142 -13.71 15.18 -11.33
C HIS A 142 -14.98 14.48 -10.84
N GLY A 143 -15.03 14.16 -9.56
CA GLY A 143 -16.18 13.49 -8.98
C GLY A 143 -15.98 13.13 -7.51
N ASP A 144 -16.88 12.31 -6.99
CA ASP A 144 -16.77 11.76 -5.66
C ASP A 144 -15.54 10.82 -5.57
N PRO A 145 -14.60 11.06 -4.65
CA PRO A 145 -13.34 10.29 -4.60
C PRO A 145 -13.57 8.78 -4.42
N ALA A 146 -14.53 8.37 -3.59
CA ALA A 146 -14.78 6.95 -3.36
C ALA A 146 -15.31 6.25 -4.62
N LYS A 147 -16.21 6.92 -5.36
CA LYS A 147 -16.71 6.41 -6.64
C LYS A 147 -15.61 6.34 -7.69
N LEU A 148 -14.76 7.36 -7.76
CA LEU A 148 -13.63 7.38 -8.70
C LEU A 148 -12.63 6.27 -8.41
N LEU A 149 -12.29 6.04 -7.14
CA LEU A 149 -11.42 4.93 -6.75
C LEU A 149 -12.05 3.57 -7.09
N ALA A 150 -13.35 3.38 -6.84
CA ALA A 150 -14.06 2.16 -7.21
C ALA A 150 -14.05 1.93 -8.74
N MET A 151 -14.27 2.98 -9.55
CA MET A 151 -14.17 2.90 -11.02
C MET A 151 -12.75 2.52 -11.50
N GLN A 152 -11.72 2.87 -10.73
CA GLN A 152 -10.33 2.48 -11.02
C GLN A 152 -9.97 1.10 -10.43
N GLY A 153 -10.90 0.42 -9.74
CA GLY A 153 -10.66 -0.87 -9.09
C GLY A 153 -9.75 -0.77 -7.86
N LEU A 154 -9.73 0.40 -7.20
CA LEU A 154 -8.90 0.69 -6.04
C LEU A 154 -9.69 0.70 -4.71
N ASP A 155 -10.96 0.35 -4.75
CA ASP A 155 -11.72 -0.01 -3.55
C ASP A 155 -11.40 -1.47 -3.12
N ALA A 156 -11.89 -1.89 -1.97
CA ALA A 156 -11.60 -3.22 -1.43
C ALA A 156 -12.01 -4.35 -2.40
N ALA A 157 -13.17 -4.22 -3.04
CA ALA A 157 -13.68 -5.22 -3.98
C ALA A 157 -12.82 -5.29 -5.26
N GLY A 158 -12.42 -4.15 -5.79
CA GLY A 158 -11.57 -4.06 -6.98
C GLY A 158 -10.16 -4.60 -6.73
N ILE A 159 -9.57 -4.26 -5.58
CA ILE A 159 -8.27 -4.81 -5.15
C ILE A 159 -8.36 -6.33 -5.02
N GLN A 160 -9.38 -6.84 -4.31
CA GLN A 160 -9.60 -8.29 -4.16
C GLN A 160 -9.75 -8.97 -5.51
N ALA A 161 -10.59 -8.45 -6.39
CA ALA A 161 -10.85 -9.02 -7.71
C ALA A 161 -9.57 -9.05 -8.59
N SER A 162 -8.79 -7.98 -8.57
CA SER A 162 -7.53 -7.88 -9.32
C SER A 162 -6.49 -8.91 -8.84
N ILE A 163 -6.37 -9.08 -7.52
CA ILE A 163 -5.49 -10.08 -6.91
C ILE A 163 -5.97 -11.50 -7.23
N ALA A 164 -7.26 -11.77 -7.06
CA ALA A 164 -7.85 -13.06 -7.35
C ALA A 164 -7.68 -13.45 -8.83
N HIS A 165 -7.89 -12.50 -9.75
CA HIS A 165 -7.66 -12.73 -11.17
C HIS A 165 -6.19 -13.03 -11.49
N ARG A 166 -5.27 -12.25 -10.94
CA ARG A 166 -3.84 -12.35 -11.28
C ARG A 166 -3.16 -13.55 -10.64
N PHE A 167 -3.56 -13.92 -9.42
CA PHE A 167 -2.88 -14.88 -8.58
C PHE A 167 -3.79 -16.05 -8.12
N ALA A 168 -4.82 -16.40 -8.91
CA ALA A 168 -5.79 -17.44 -8.57
C ALA A 168 -5.15 -18.76 -8.10
N ALA A 169 -4.02 -19.16 -8.70
CA ALA A 169 -3.32 -20.39 -8.36
C ALA A 169 -2.62 -20.34 -6.98
N MET A 170 -2.35 -19.15 -6.46
CA MET A 170 -1.63 -18.93 -5.20
C MET A 170 -2.57 -18.71 -4.01
N LEU A 171 -3.86 -18.53 -4.26
CA LEU A 171 -4.85 -18.31 -3.22
C LEU A 171 -5.36 -19.63 -2.64
N PRO A 172 -5.74 -19.67 -1.34
CA PRO A 172 -6.39 -20.83 -0.75
C PRO A 172 -7.73 -21.12 -1.45
N PRO A 173 -8.21 -22.38 -1.41
CA PRO A 173 -9.42 -22.79 -2.15
C PRO A 173 -10.67 -21.96 -1.87
N VAL A 174 -10.84 -21.46 -0.64
CA VAL A 174 -11.99 -20.63 -0.23
C VAL A 174 -11.96 -19.26 -0.90
N ALA A 175 -10.79 -18.68 -1.12
CA ALA A 175 -10.64 -17.37 -1.76
C ALA A 175 -10.74 -17.41 -3.30
N ARG A 176 -10.74 -18.61 -3.90
CA ARG A 176 -10.88 -18.79 -5.36
C ARG A 176 -12.33 -18.74 -5.86
N ALA A 177 -13.29 -18.85 -4.94
CA ALA A 177 -14.72 -19.00 -5.26
C ALA A 177 -15.53 -17.69 -5.09
N ALA A 178 -14.91 -16.61 -4.67
CA ALA A 178 -15.52 -15.29 -4.50
C ALA A 178 -15.19 -14.36 -5.67
#